data_af78364a622127606aea43c6a1cc180b
#
_entry.id   af78364a622127606aea43c6a1cc180b
#
_cell.length_a   1.000
_cell.length_b   1.000
_cell.length_c   1.000
_cell.angle_alpha   90.00
_cell.angle_beta   90.00
_cell.angle_gamma   90.00
#
_symmetry.space_group_name_H-M   'P 1'
#
loop_
_entity.id
_entity.type
_entity.pdbx_description
1 polymer ?
#
loop_
_entity_poly.entity_id
_entity_poly.type
_entity_poly.pdbx_seq_one_letter_code
_entity_poly.pdbx_strand_id
1 'polypeptide(L)'
;MSLIVQKFGGSSVRDAQRIRNVAGIIAETYLEGNDVLVVLSAQGDTTDDLIAKAEEINSHPSKREMDMLLATGEQISVALCAMALESMGLPCVSLTAWQVGIQTTAVHGDARIKRIDSERVQAELDQHRIVLITGFQGMDRAGDVTTLGRGGSDTSAVALAAAFRAKLCQIYTDVDGVYTADPRIVPNARHLDEITYDEMLELASQGAGVLHNRSVELAKKFRVDLEVLSSLERKPGTKVKEVTKVEKTTIAGVAKDTSIARIALIGLRHNPGVAFQVFDLLSKHNINVDLILQSIGREDSKDISFTVHEKDLEDARAILTENQEVLCFDHIEVDGNIGKVSIVGAGLMTNCGMAARMFEALYEAGINIQMINTSEIRVSVLLDEEDVNRAVRAIHDKFFGEI
;
A
#
# COMPACT_ATOMS: atom_id res chain seq x y z
N MET A 1 11.19 13.27 26.88
CA MET A 1 10.30 12.16 26.47
C MET A 1 10.44 11.95 24.98
N SER A 2 10.29 10.73 24.47
CA SER A 2 10.30 10.50 23.04
C SER A 2 8.86 10.48 22.54
N LEU A 3 8.59 11.09 21.38
CA LEU A 3 7.29 10.98 20.74
C LEU A 3 7.23 9.69 19.92
N ILE A 4 6.19 8.89 20.16
CA ILE A 4 5.85 7.69 19.39
C ILE A 4 4.52 7.94 18.70
N VAL A 5 4.46 7.70 17.40
CA VAL A 5 3.19 7.70 16.64
C VAL A 5 2.74 6.26 16.49
N GLN A 6 1.49 5.99 16.84
CA GLN A 6 0.88 4.66 16.72
C GLN A 6 -0.33 4.72 15.79
N LYS A 7 -0.38 3.87 14.76
CA LYS A 7 -1.56 3.76 13.90
C LYS A 7 -2.21 2.39 14.08
N PHE A 8 -3.53 2.37 14.20
CA PHE A 8 -4.29 1.13 14.26
C PHE A 8 -5.30 1.04 13.10
N GLY A 9 -5.26 -0.09 12.39
CA GLY A 9 -6.16 -0.37 11.27
C GLY A 9 -7.59 -0.70 11.72
N GLY A 10 -8.53 -0.75 10.78
CA GLY A 10 -9.95 -1.00 11.05
C GLY A 10 -10.20 -2.32 11.77
N SER A 11 -9.50 -3.39 11.38
CA SER A 11 -9.56 -4.70 12.06
C SER A 11 -9.14 -4.64 13.54
N SER A 12 -8.23 -3.71 13.88
CA SER A 12 -7.74 -3.51 15.25
C SER A 12 -8.74 -2.82 16.16
N VAL A 13 -9.70 -2.08 15.61
CA VAL A 13 -10.71 -1.27 16.36
C VAL A 13 -12.15 -1.67 16.08
N ARG A 14 -12.38 -2.81 15.42
CA ARG A 14 -13.68 -3.24 14.89
C ARG A 14 -14.81 -3.37 15.93
N ASP A 15 -14.46 -3.65 17.19
CA ASP A 15 -15.42 -3.89 18.27
C ASP A 15 -14.87 -3.38 19.62
N ALA A 16 -15.73 -3.36 20.65
CA ALA A 16 -15.38 -2.85 21.96
C ALA A 16 -14.21 -3.60 22.64
N GLN A 17 -14.07 -4.91 22.40
CA GLN A 17 -12.96 -5.70 22.94
C GLN A 17 -11.64 -5.31 22.30
N ARG A 18 -11.63 -5.12 20.97
CA ARG A 18 -10.48 -4.65 20.21
C ARG A 18 -10.07 -3.24 20.62
N ILE A 19 -11.02 -2.34 20.80
CA ILE A 19 -10.74 -0.97 21.28
C ILE A 19 -10.08 -1.00 22.66
N ARG A 20 -10.55 -1.84 23.59
CA ARG A 20 -9.89 -1.98 24.91
C ARG A 20 -8.48 -2.54 24.79
N ASN A 21 -8.25 -3.49 23.88
CA ASN A 21 -6.90 -3.99 23.62
C ASN A 21 -5.99 -2.90 23.05
N VAL A 22 -6.48 -2.11 22.09
CA VAL A 22 -5.74 -0.95 21.54
C VAL A 22 -5.44 0.06 22.63
N ALA A 23 -6.43 0.41 23.47
CA ALA A 23 -6.20 1.30 24.61
C ALA A 23 -5.13 0.78 25.56
N GLY A 24 -5.06 -0.56 25.78
CA GLY A 24 -3.99 -1.20 26.54
C GLY A 24 -2.59 -1.02 25.91
N ILE A 25 -2.46 -1.18 24.57
CA ILE A 25 -1.20 -0.95 23.85
C ILE A 25 -0.74 0.50 23.99
N ILE A 26 -1.67 1.44 23.80
CA ILE A 26 -1.41 2.87 23.93
C ILE A 26 -0.96 3.20 25.37
N ALA A 27 -1.65 2.65 26.37
CA ALA A 27 -1.35 2.83 27.78
C ALA A 27 0.06 2.30 28.13
N GLU A 28 0.44 1.12 27.65
CA GLU A 28 1.78 0.54 27.84
C GLU A 28 2.85 1.53 27.35
N THR A 29 2.73 2.03 26.11
CA THR A 29 3.69 2.98 25.51
C THR A 29 3.75 4.31 26.29
N TYR A 30 2.59 4.83 26.73
CA TYR A 30 2.52 6.06 27.50
C TYR A 30 3.15 5.90 28.90
N LEU A 31 2.87 4.80 29.60
CA LEU A 31 3.39 4.53 30.94
C LEU A 31 4.91 4.26 30.94
N GLU A 32 5.49 3.88 29.80
CA GLU A 32 6.95 3.84 29.62
C GLU A 32 7.61 5.23 29.57
N GLY A 33 6.83 6.31 29.68
CA GLY A 33 7.31 7.69 29.71
C GLY A 33 7.48 8.32 28.32
N ASN A 34 6.76 7.83 27.32
CA ASN A 34 6.71 8.43 25.98
C ASN A 34 5.50 9.38 25.84
N ASP A 35 5.63 10.40 25.00
CA ASP A 35 4.49 11.10 24.44
C ASP A 35 3.88 10.24 23.32
N VAL A 36 2.56 10.15 23.26
CA VAL A 36 1.89 9.25 22.31
C VAL A 36 0.87 10.02 21.45
N LEU A 37 1.06 9.89 20.14
CA LEU A 37 0.11 10.36 19.14
C LEU A 37 -0.47 9.14 18.43
N VAL A 38 -1.80 9.03 18.41
CA VAL A 38 -2.49 7.84 17.88
C VAL A 38 -3.30 8.21 16.65
N VAL A 39 -3.21 7.40 15.60
CA VAL A 39 -4.03 7.54 14.39
C VAL A 39 -4.92 6.30 14.25
N LEU A 40 -6.23 6.51 14.16
CA LEU A 40 -7.18 5.41 14.04
C LEU A 40 -7.88 5.42 12.67
N SER A 41 -8.10 4.23 12.12
CA SER A 41 -8.98 3.99 10.99
C SER A 41 -10.43 3.81 11.45
N ALA A 42 -11.37 3.86 10.52
CA ALA A 42 -12.76 3.46 10.76
C ALA A 42 -12.82 2.00 11.24
N GLN A 43 -13.87 1.64 11.99
CA GLN A 43 -14.05 0.30 12.57
C GLN A 43 -14.40 -0.75 11.52
N GLY A 44 -13.62 -1.85 11.45
CA GLY A 44 -13.94 -3.01 10.60
C GLY A 44 -14.29 -2.59 9.16
N ASP A 45 -15.49 -2.96 8.74
CA ASP A 45 -16.02 -2.75 7.39
C ASP A 45 -16.86 -1.45 7.27
N THR A 46 -16.81 -0.55 8.27
CA THR A 46 -17.63 0.68 8.30
C THR A 46 -17.52 1.51 7.03
N THR A 47 -16.33 1.60 6.43
CA THR A 47 -16.11 2.37 5.20
C THR A 47 -16.91 1.76 4.04
N ASP A 48 -16.87 0.44 3.88
CA ASP A 48 -17.60 -0.28 2.83
C ASP A 48 -19.12 -0.21 3.06
N ASP A 49 -19.57 -0.31 4.32
CA ASP A 49 -20.98 -0.12 4.70
C ASP A 49 -21.49 1.29 4.37
N LEU A 50 -20.66 2.31 4.57
CA LEU A 50 -21.02 3.70 4.22
C LEU A 50 -21.07 3.91 2.70
N ILE A 51 -20.17 3.27 1.95
CA ILE A 51 -20.21 3.28 0.48
C ILE A 51 -21.51 2.63 -0.02
N ALA A 52 -21.83 1.43 0.47
CA ALA A 52 -23.05 0.73 0.09
C ALA A 52 -24.33 1.57 0.39
N LYS A 53 -24.39 2.21 1.57
CA LYS A 53 -25.49 3.11 1.92
C LYS A 53 -25.63 4.32 0.98
N ALA A 54 -24.50 4.88 0.54
CA ALA A 54 -24.52 5.99 -0.41
C ALA A 54 -25.05 5.52 -1.76
N GLU A 55 -24.62 4.35 -2.24
CA GLU A 55 -25.02 3.77 -3.51
C GLU A 55 -26.51 3.37 -3.56
N GLU A 56 -27.10 2.97 -2.42
CA GLU A 56 -28.55 2.75 -2.29
C GLU A 56 -29.37 4.02 -2.53
N ILE A 57 -28.81 5.19 -2.22
CA ILE A 57 -29.49 6.49 -2.39
C ILE A 57 -29.21 7.07 -3.80
N ASN A 58 -27.97 6.97 -4.23
CA ASN A 58 -27.51 7.50 -5.51
C ASN A 58 -26.42 6.61 -6.09
N SER A 59 -26.65 5.99 -7.24
CA SER A 59 -25.67 5.12 -7.90
C SER A 59 -24.39 5.84 -8.34
N HIS A 60 -24.40 7.18 -8.40
CA HIS A 60 -23.28 8.01 -8.79
C HIS A 60 -23.13 9.22 -7.85
N PRO A 61 -22.80 9.01 -6.56
CA PRO A 61 -22.64 10.11 -5.62
C PRO A 61 -21.42 10.95 -5.98
N SER A 62 -21.49 12.26 -5.73
CA SER A 62 -20.31 13.10 -5.93
C SER A 62 -19.20 12.72 -4.93
N LYS A 63 -17.95 12.76 -5.40
CA LYS A 63 -16.78 12.44 -4.54
C LYS A 63 -16.69 13.33 -3.30
N ARG A 64 -17.13 14.58 -3.39
CA ARG A 64 -17.17 15.50 -2.26
C ARG A 64 -18.11 15.00 -1.16
N GLU A 65 -19.32 14.58 -1.50
CA GLU A 65 -20.30 14.08 -0.51
C GLU A 65 -19.86 12.70 0.03
N MET A 66 -19.21 11.89 -0.81
CA MET A 66 -18.57 10.65 -0.34
C MET A 66 -17.49 10.92 0.71
N ASP A 67 -16.60 11.89 0.50
CA ASP A 67 -15.58 12.25 1.48
C ASP A 67 -16.20 12.71 2.80
N MET A 68 -17.25 13.52 2.73
CA MET A 68 -17.99 13.97 3.91
C MET A 68 -18.60 12.79 4.69
N LEU A 69 -19.19 11.82 3.99
CA LEU A 69 -19.79 10.64 4.60
C LEU A 69 -18.72 9.73 5.21
N LEU A 70 -17.70 9.36 4.42
CA LEU A 70 -16.68 8.39 4.82
C LEU A 70 -15.87 8.89 6.03
N ALA A 71 -15.61 10.20 6.13
CA ALA A 71 -14.88 10.80 7.24
C ALA A 71 -15.55 10.61 8.62
N THR A 72 -16.81 10.18 8.67
CA THR A 72 -17.50 9.92 9.96
C THR A 72 -16.99 8.65 10.65
N GLY A 73 -16.48 7.68 9.92
CA GLY A 73 -16.03 6.38 10.46
C GLY A 73 -14.88 6.52 11.46
N GLU A 74 -13.88 7.30 11.13
CA GLU A 74 -12.73 7.52 12.02
C GLU A 74 -13.09 8.33 13.26
N GLN A 75 -14.09 9.22 13.18
CA GLN A 75 -14.58 9.98 14.33
C GLN A 75 -15.15 9.07 15.40
N ILE A 76 -15.89 8.03 15.00
CA ILE A 76 -16.40 7.00 15.91
C ILE A 76 -15.24 6.30 16.62
N SER A 77 -14.22 5.88 15.86
CA SER A 77 -13.07 5.14 16.39
C SER A 77 -12.29 5.95 17.44
N VAL A 78 -11.93 7.21 17.12
CA VAL A 78 -11.14 8.03 18.06
C VAL A 78 -11.92 8.37 19.32
N ALA A 79 -13.21 8.64 19.21
CA ALA A 79 -14.06 8.94 20.37
C ALA A 79 -14.19 7.72 21.31
N LEU A 80 -14.48 6.54 20.78
CA LEU A 80 -14.60 5.32 21.57
C LEU A 80 -13.27 4.91 22.21
N CYS A 81 -12.15 5.07 21.49
CA CYS A 81 -10.82 4.78 22.03
C CYS A 81 -10.43 5.79 23.14
N ALA A 82 -10.76 7.07 22.99
CA ALA A 82 -10.56 8.06 24.04
C ALA A 82 -11.36 7.71 25.31
N MET A 83 -12.65 7.34 25.19
CA MET A 83 -13.45 6.89 26.32
C MET A 83 -12.86 5.64 27.00
N ALA A 84 -12.24 4.73 26.23
CA ALA A 84 -11.55 3.57 26.80
C ALA A 84 -10.31 3.97 27.61
N LEU A 85 -9.50 4.92 27.11
CA LEU A 85 -8.34 5.46 27.84
C LEU A 85 -8.76 6.24 29.09
N GLU A 86 -9.81 7.06 29.03
CA GLU A 86 -10.39 7.76 30.18
C GLU A 86 -10.84 6.78 31.26
N SER A 87 -11.45 5.66 30.88
CA SER A 87 -11.85 4.61 31.84
C SER A 87 -10.66 3.95 32.57
N MET A 88 -9.44 4.08 32.00
CA MET A 88 -8.18 3.65 32.61
C MET A 88 -7.51 4.78 33.42
N GLY A 89 -8.12 5.96 33.51
CA GLY A 89 -7.59 7.12 34.21
C GLY A 89 -6.47 7.85 33.48
N LEU A 90 -6.32 7.64 32.17
CA LEU A 90 -5.28 8.25 31.36
C LEU A 90 -5.76 9.56 30.71
N PRO A 91 -4.94 10.64 30.75
CA PRO A 91 -5.29 11.90 30.13
C PRO A 91 -5.20 11.79 28.62
N CYS A 92 -6.30 12.01 27.92
CA CYS A 92 -6.33 11.92 26.47
C CYS A 92 -7.26 12.96 25.82
N VAL A 93 -7.14 13.15 24.53
CA VAL A 93 -8.01 13.98 23.70
C VAL A 93 -8.15 13.37 22.31
N SER A 94 -9.37 13.33 21.79
CA SER A 94 -9.65 12.95 20.41
C SER A 94 -9.83 14.19 19.53
N LEU A 95 -9.17 14.20 18.37
CA LEU A 95 -9.19 15.30 17.41
C LEU A 95 -9.48 14.76 16.00
N THR A 96 -10.24 15.53 15.24
CA THR A 96 -10.41 15.29 13.81
C THR A 96 -9.24 15.87 13.02
N ALA A 97 -9.03 15.40 11.80
CA ALA A 97 -7.95 15.88 10.96
C ALA A 97 -7.99 17.40 10.70
N TRP A 98 -9.18 17.98 10.60
CA TRP A 98 -9.32 19.44 10.43
C TRP A 98 -9.03 20.22 11.73
N GLN A 99 -9.32 19.67 12.91
CA GLN A 99 -8.92 20.29 14.19
C GLN A 99 -7.40 20.30 14.37
N VAL A 100 -6.71 19.35 13.75
CA VAL A 100 -5.24 19.25 13.70
C VAL A 100 -4.66 20.09 12.55
N GLY A 101 -5.49 20.60 11.64
CA GLY A 101 -5.06 21.39 10.50
C GLY A 101 -4.31 20.58 9.43
N ILE A 102 -4.74 19.35 9.15
CA ILE A 102 -4.23 18.55 8.01
C ILE A 102 -4.82 19.13 6.73
N GLN A 103 -4.04 19.98 6.05
CA GLN A 103 -4.42 20.61 4.79
C GLN A 103 -4.04 19.72 3.59
N THR A 104 -4.98 19.59 2.65
CA THR A 104 -4.85 18.73 1.47
C THR A 104 -5.05 19.47 0.15
N THR A 105 -4.90 18.74 -0.95
CA THR A 105 -5.42 19.14 -2.27
C THR A 105 -6.94 19.01 -2.29
N ALA A 106 -7.61 19.73 -3.20
CA ALA A 106 -9.05 19.63 -3.43
C ALA A 106 -9.43 18.46 -4.38
N VAL A 107 -8.70 17.35 -4.31
CA VAL A 107 -8.99 16.13 -5.08
C VAL A 107 -9.71 15.16 -4.16
N HIS A 108 -11.05 15.15 -4.24
CA HIS A 108 -11.85 14.27 -3.43
C HIS A 108 -11.62 12.78 -3.75
N GLY A 109 -11.56 11.95 -2.72
CA GLY A 109 -11.33 10.51 -2.80
C GLY A 109 -9.86 10.08 -2.91
N ASP A 110 -8.93 10.98 -3.30
CA ASP A 110 -7.48 10.73 -3.37
C ASP A 110 -6.68 12.03 -3.12
N ALA A 111 -7.01 12.72 -2.04
CA ALA A 111 -6.35 13.97 -1.68
C ALA A 111 -4.89 13.75 -1.25
N ARG A 112 -4.06 14.77 -1.43
CA ARG A 112 -2.65 14.78 -1.05
C ARG A 112 -2.43 15.77 0.10
N ILE A 113 -1.75 15.33 1.17
CA ILE A 113 -1.39 16.20 2.29
C ILE A 113 -0.38 17.24 1.81
N LYS A 114 -0.70 18.51 2.01
CA LYS A 114 0.17 19.66 1.67
C LYS A 114 0.90 20.20 2.89
N ARG A 115 0.19 20.28 4.00
CA ARG A 115 0.70 20.87 5.24
C ARG A 115 -0.07 20.30 6.43
N ILE A 116 0.60 20.21 7.56
CA ILE A 116 0.01 19.91 8.87
C ILE A 116 0.33 21.09 9.79
N ASP A 117 -0.69 21.59 10.49
CA ASP A 117 -0.49 22.58 11.54
C ASP A 117 -0.14 21.86 12.85
N SER A 118 0.95 22.24 13.47
CA SER A 118 1.44 21.57 14.68
C SER A 118 0.94 22.18 15.99
N GLU A 119 0.39 23.38 15.98
CA GLU A 119 0.12 24.14 17.19
C GLU A 119 -0.85 23.43 18.13
N ARG A 120 -2.00 22.96 17.62
CA ARG A 120 -3.00 22.30 18.45
C ARG A 120 -2.50 21.00 19.06
N VAL A 121 -1.87 20.14 18.29
CA VAL A 121 -1.36 18.84 18.76
C VAL A 121 -0.24 19.07 19.76
N GLN A 122 0.68 20.01 19.48
CA GLN A 122 1.77 20.31 20.39
C GLN A 122 1.28 20.81 21.74
N ALA A 123 0.26 21.68 21.76
CA ALA A 123 -0.35 22.18 22.99
C ALA A 123 -0.96 21.07 23.87
N GLU A 124 -1.47 20.00 23.27
CA GLU A 124 -1.99 18.83 24.01
C GLU A 124 -0.85 17.93 24.51
N LEU A 125 0.19 17.70 23.67
CA LEU A 125 1.37 16.94 24.05
C LEU A 125 2.16 17.62 25.19
N ASP A 126 2.25 18.95 25.19
CA ASP A 126 2.90 19.73 26.26
C ASP A 126 2.16 19.58 27.62
N GLN A 127 0.89 19.19 27.59
CA GLN A 127 0.10 18.82 28.79
C GLN A 127 0.18 17.32 29.10
N HIS A 128 1.07 16.58 28.43
CA HIS A 128 1.22 15.13 28.57
C HIS A 128 -0.08 14.35 28.32
N ARG A 129 -0.89 14.80 27.38
CA ARG A 129 -2.09 14.07 26.95
C ARG A 129 -1.78 13.14 25.80
N ILE A 130 -2.39 11.97 25.81
CA ILE A 130 -2.44 11.09 24.64
C ILE A 130 -3.35 11.74 23.60
N VAL A 131 -2.83 11.98 22.39
CA VAL A 131 -3.57 12.65 21.32
C VAL A 131 -4.04 11.63 20.29
N LEU A 132 -5.36 11.43 20.17
CA LEU A 132 -5.94 10.54 19.18
C LEU A 132 -6.44 11.36 17.99
N ILE A 133 -6.05 10.99 16.79
CA ILE A 133 -6.35 11.73 15.55
C ILE A 133 -7.05 10.80 14.56
N THR A 134 -8.10 11.31 13.91
CA THR A 134 -8.73 10.59 12.80
C THR A 134 -7.75 10.44 11.65
N GLY A 135 -7.51 9.21 11.23
CA GLY A 135 -6.76 8.91 10.01
C GLY A 135 -7.55 9.21 8.74
N PHE A 136 -6.99 8.93 7.56
CA PHE A 136 -7.66 8.93 6.26
C PHE A 136 -8.16 10.29 5.75
N GLN A 137 -8.35 11.28 6.58
CA GLN A 137 -9.05 12.53 6.25
C GLN A 137 -8.16 13.77 6.34
N GLY A 138 -8.60 14.84 5.71
CA GLY A 138 -8.03 16.17 5.78
C GLY A 138 -9.05 17.23 5.37
N MET A 139 -8.58 18.43 5.11
CA MET A 139 -9.41 19.55 4.71
C MET A 139 -8.71 20.34 3.60
N ASP A 140 -9.43 20.71 2.58
CA ASP A 140 -8.93 21.58 1.53
C ASP A 140 -8.95 23.07 1.91
N ARG A 141 -8.57 23.95 0.98
CA ARG A 141 -8.57 25.40 1.21
C ARG A 141 -9.96 26.03 1.34
N ALA A 142 -10.98 25.39 0.76
CA ALA A 142 -12.36 25.85 0.84
C ALA A 142 -13.02 25.47 2.17
N GLY A 143 -12.36 24.60 2.97
CA GLY A 143 -12.90 24.05 4.19
C GLY A 143 -13.68 22.76 3.97
N ASP A 144 -13.64 22.19 2.77
CA ASP A 144 -14.29 20.92 2.49
C ASP A 144 -13.45 19.76 3.03
N VAL A 145 -14.14 18.77 3.60
CA VAL A 145 -13.53 17.52 4.04
C VAL A 145 -13.05 16.75 2.82
N THR A 146 -11.86 16.19 2.91
CA THR A 146 -11.25 15.36 1.86
C THR A 146 -10.78 14.04 2.44
N THR A 147 -10.75 12.98 1.63
CA THR A 147 -10.17 11.71 2.01
C THR A 147 -8.91 11.41 1.18
N LEU A 148 -7.98 10.65 1.80
CA LEU A 148 -6.67 10.38 1.23
C LEU A 148 -6.65 9.13 0.34
N GLY A 149 -7.78 8.44 0.20
CA GLY A 149 -7.87 7.18 -0.52
C GLY A 149 -7.33 5.98 0.26
N ARG A 150 -7.14 4.85 -0.41
CA ARG A 150 -6.66 3.59 0.20
C ARG A 150 -5.32 3.80 0.94
N GLY A 151 -5.16 3.19 2.10
CA GLY A 151 -3.98 3.38 2.96
C GLY A 151 -3.85 4.79 3.54
N GLY A 152 -4.93 5.58 3.51
CA GLY A 152 -4.93 6.97 3.97
C GLY A 152 -4.57 7.13 5.44
N SER A 153 -4.97 6.19 6.31
CA SER A 153 -4.61 6.26 7.74
C SER A 153 -3.12 5.99 7.98
N ASP A 154 -2.49 5.09 7.22
CA ASP A 154 -1.03 4.87 7.26
C ASP A 154 -0.31 6.15 6.80
N THR A 155 -0.81 6.75 5.71
CA THR A 155 -0.29 8.01 5.18
C THR A 155 -0.41 9.15 6.21
N SER A 156 -1.56 9.25 6.91
CA SER A 156 -1.77 10.23 7.99
C SER A 156 -0.77 10.04 9.13
N ALA A 157 -0.56 8.80 9.58
CA ALA A 157 0.35 8.48 10.68
C ALA A 157 1.80 8.86 10.34
N VAL A 158 2.27 8.48 9.16
CA VAL A 158 3.64 8.81 8.72
C VAL A 158 3.81 10.31 8.51
N ALA A 159 2.81 11.00 7.95
CA ALA A 159 2.86 12.45 7.78
C ALA A 159 2.90 13.18 9.13
N LEU A 160 2.12 12.73 10.11
CA LEU A 160 2.17 13.24 11.49
C LEU A 160 3.52 12.93 12.15
N ALA A 161 4.03 11.70 12.01
CA ALA A 161 5.34 11.35 12.54
C ALA A 161 6.46 12.24 11.98
N ALA A 162 6.40 12.55 10.68
CA ALA A 162 7.33 13.48 10.03
C ALA A 162 7.18 14.92 10.55
N ALA A 163 5.94 15.42 10.65
CA ALA A 163 5.65 16.78 11.08
C ALA A 163 6.12 17.05 12.53
N PHE A 164 5.93 16.09 13.42
CA PHE A 164 6.29 16.17 14.83
C PHE A 164 7.67 15.56 15.15
N ARG A 165 8.45 15.12 14.15
CA ARG A 165 9.76 14.50 14.31
C ARG A 165 9.74 13.35 15.32
N ALA A 166 8.73 12.50 15.21
CA ALA A 166 8.59 11.34 16.07
C ALA A 166 9.81 10.42 15.97
N LYS A 167 10.18 9.80 17.08
CA LYS A 167 11.28 8.83 17.14
C LYS A 167 10.95 7.57 16.34
N LEU A 168 9.68 7.19 16.32
CA LEU A 168 9.21 5.95 15.69
C LEU A 168 7.74 6.12 15.30
N CYS A 169 7.35 5.54 14.16
CA CYS A 169 5.97 5.37 13.75
C CYS A 169 5.63 3.88 13.71
N GLN A 170 4.77 3.44 14.61
CA GLN A 170 4.32 2.06 14.73
C GLN A 170 3.01 1.87 13.98
N ILE A 171 3.00 0.95 13.03
CA ILE A 171 1.81 0.59 12.23
C ILE A 171 1.30 -0.76 12.73
N TYR A 172 0.21 -0.71 13.48
CA TYR A 172 -0.46 -1.90 13.99
C TYR A 172 -1.50 -2.40 12.99
N THR A 173 -1.38 -3.69 12.67
CA THR A 173 -2.27 -4.40 11.74
C THR A 173 -2.66 -5.77 12.32
N ASP A 174 -3.28 -6.63 11.54
CA ASP A 174 -3.67 -8.00 11.91
C ASP A 174 -2.54 -9.04 11.72
N VAL A 175 -1.42 -8.63 11.11
CA VAL A 175 -0.21 -9.45 10.97
C VAL A 175 0.91 -8.93 11.87
N ASP A 176 1.84 -9.80 12.25
CA ASP A 176 2.92 -9.48 13.19
C ASP A 176 4.19 -8.92 12.55
N GLY A 177 4.16 -8.67 11.23
CA GLY A 177 5.28 -8.06 10.50
C GLY A 177 5.29 -8.41 9.03
N VAL A 178 6.44 -8.24 8.40
CA VAL A 178 6.72 -8.58 7.01
C VAL A 178 7.43 -9.92 6.94
N TYR A 179 7.03 -10.77 6.00
CA TYR A 179 7.58 -12.10 5.80
C TYR A 179 8.26 -12.25 4.44
N THR A 180 9.11 -13.25 4.30
CA THR A 180 9.76 -13.59 3.01
C THR A 180 8.79 -14.04 1.93
N ALA A 181 7.58 -14.43 2.29
CA ALA A 181 6.41 -14.64 1.43
C ALA A 181 5.14 -14.61 2.29
N ASP A 182 3.96 -14.63 1.69
CA ASP A 182 2.70 -14.74 2.43
C ASP A 182 2.64 -16.09 3.19
N PRO A 183 2.60 -16.10 4.55
CA PRO A 183 2.61 -17.34 5.32
C PRO A 183 1.37 -18.22 5.10
N ARG A 184 0.28 -17.66 4.55
CA ARG A 184 -0.91 -18.43 4.15
C ARG A 184 -0.65 -19.31 2.92
N ILE A 185 0.33 -18.93 2.09
CA ILE A 185 0.75 -19.65 0.89
C ILE A 185 1.98 -20.51 1.17
N VAL A 186 2.93 -19.96 1.92
CA VAL A 186 4.22 -20.55 2.24
C VAL A 186 4.34 -20.69 3.76
N PRO A 187 3.95 -21.84 4.35
CA PRO A 187 3.92 -22.00 5.82
C PRO A 187 5.30 -21.84 6.51
N ASN A 188 6.38 -22.05 5.78
CA ASN A 188 7.76 -21.87 6.25
C ASN A 188 8.34 -20.49 5.90
N ALA A 189 7.52 -19.53 5.48
CA ALA A 189 7.95 -18.14 5.31
C ALA A 189 8.55 -17.60 6.61
N ARG A 190 9.67 -16.86 6.48
CA ARG A 190 10.42 -16.35 7.64
C ARG A 190 10.02 -14.91 7.91
N HIS A 191 9.81 -14.58 9.18
CA HIS A 191 9.61 -13.21 9.62
C HIS A 191 10.90 -12.39 9.40
N LEU A 192 10.76 -11.18 8.91
CA LEU A 192 11.85 -10.23 8.70
C LEU A 192 11.93 -9.29 9.91
N ASP A 193 13.06 -9.30 10.64
CA ASP A 193 13.25 -8.35 11.75
C ASP A 193 13.42 -6.92 11.24
N GLU A 194 14.06 -6.77 10.08
CA GLU A 194 14.35 -5.48 9.45
C GLU A 194 14.26 -5.59 7.93
N ILE A 195 13.78 -4.52 7.29
CA ILE A 195 13.72 -4.36 5.83
C ILE A 195 14.02 -2.91 5.46
N THR A 196 14.60 -2.67 4.28
CA THR A 196 14.82 -1.30 3.79
C THR A 196 13.52 -0.69 3.24
N TYR A 197 13.45 0.66 3.16
CA TYR A 197 12.31 1.33 2.54
C TYR A 197 12.10 0.89 1.09
N ASP A 198 13.19 0.71 0.33
CA ASP A 198 13.09 0.34 -1.08
C ASP A 198 12.55 -1.07 -1.27
N GLU A 199 13.03 -2.04 -0.49
CA GLU A 199 12.51 -3.40 -0.50
C GLU A 199 11.06 -3.45 -0.04
N MET A 200 10.69 -2.69 1.03
CA MET A 200 9.32 -2.63 1.51
C MET A 200 8.38 -2.00 0.47
N LEU A 201 8.82 -0.92 -0.20
CA LEU A 201 8.05 -0.26 -1.25
C LEU A 201 7.80 -1.20 -2.42
N GLU A 202 8.83 -1.93 -2.86
CA GLU A 202 8.69 -2.92 -3.92
C GLU A 202 7.75 -4.06 -3.49
N LEU A 203 7.93 -4.66 -2.31
CA LEU A 203 7.04 -5.71 -1.81
C LEU A 203 5.59 -5.23 -1.75
N ALA A 204 5.35 -4.03 -1.23
CA ALA A 204 4.02 -3.43 -1.16
C ALA A 204 3.42 -3.20 -2.57
N SER A 205 4.24 -2.76 -3.53
CA SER A 205 3.83 -2.55 -4.93
C SER A 205 3.56 -3.87 -5.67
N GLN A 206 4.13 -4.97 -5.20
CA GLN A 206 3.95 -6.29 -5.78
C GLN A 206 2.87 -7.13 -5.08
N GLY A 207 2.03 -6.51 -4.23
CA GLY A 207 0.88 -7.18 -3.63
C GLY A 207 1.09 -7.68 -2.20
N ALA A 208 2.24 -7.45 -1.56
CA ALA A 208 2.40 -7.69 -0.13
C ALA A 208 1.68 -6.59 0.67
N GLY A 209 0.38 -6.75 0.89
CA GLY A 209 -0.54 -5.75 1.43
C GLY A 209 -0.35 -5.38 2.91
N VAL A 210 0.87 -5.44 3.44
CA VAL A 210 1.18 -5.14 4.85
C VAL A 210 1.22 -3.63 5.12
N LEU A 211 1.85 -2.87 4.21
CA LEU A 211 1.90 -1.40 4.23
C LEU A 211 1.45 -0.84 2.88
N HIS A 212 0.87 0.35 2.90
CA HIS A 212 0.52 1.04 1.65
C HIS A 212 1.72 1.79 1.08
N ASN A 213 1.96 1.69 -0.24
CA ASN A 213 3.11 2.30 -0.95
C ASN A 213 3.33 3.76 -0.57
N ARG A 214 2.27 4.57 -0.59
CA ARG A 214 2.31 6.00 -0.31
C ARG A 214 2.83 6.32 1.12
N SER A 215 2.54 5.47 2.10
CA SER A 215 3.05 5.63 3.46
C SER A 215 4.54 5.33 3.53
N VAL A 216 5.02 4.30 2.81
CA VAL A 216 6.44 3.94 2.73
C VAL A 216 7.25 5.00 1.98
N GLU A 217 6.71 5.54 0.86
CA GLU A 217 7.32 6.67 0.13
C GLU A 217 7.51 7.90 1.03
N LEU A 218 6.47 8.24 1.80
CA LEU A 218 6.54 9.35 2.75
C LEU A 218 7.57 9.09 3.85
N ALA A 219 7.59 7.86 4.41
CA ALA A 219 8.55 7.47 5.43
C ALA A 219 9.99 7.59 4.92
N LYS A 220 10.27 7.07 3.72
CA LYS A 220 11.56 7.23 3.05
C LYS A 220 11.93 8.70 2.85
N LYS A 221 11.00 9.50 2.28
CA LYS A 221 11.23 10.93 1.99
C LYS A 221 11.58 11.74 3.23
N PHE A 222 10.92 11.48 4.35
CA PHE A 222 11.08 12.22 5.59
C PHE A 222 11.95 11.50 6.63
N ARG A 223 12.50 10.33 6.29
CA ARG A 223 13.34 9.49 7.15
C ARG A 223 12.66 9.15 8.48
N VAL A 224 11.40 8.73 8.40
CA VAL A 224 10.62 8.27 9.54
C VAL A 224 10.81 6.77 9.68
N ASP A 225 11.46 6.32 10.75
CA ASP A 225 11.55 4.89 11.05
C ASP A 225 10.15 4.33 11.31
N LEU A 226 9.82 3.22 10.62
CA LEU A 226 8.56 2.50 10.82
C LEU A 226 8.81 1.19 11.56
N GLU A 227 7.78 0.73 12.26
CA GLU A 227 7.73 -0.61 12.83
C GLU A 227 6.32 -1.20 12.56
N VAL A 228 6.27 -2.34 11.91
CA VAL A 228 5.01 -3.06 11.63
C VAL A 228 4.80 -4.07 12.74
N LEU A 229 3.64 -4.04 13.39
CA LEU A 229 3.33 -4.81 14.59
C LEU A 229 1.92 -5.41 14.51
N SER A 230 1.71 -6.52 15.19
CA SER A 230 0.36 -7.03 15.40
C SER A 230 -0.35 -6.28 16.51
N SER A 231 -1.61 -5.90 16.24
CA SER A 231 -2.50 -5.42 17.29
C SER A 231 -3.09 -6.56 18.14
N LEU A 232 -2.89 -7.82 17.74
CA LEU A 232 -3.48 -9.01 18.34
C LEU A 232 -2.51 -9.73 19.26
N GLU A 233 -1.25 -9.72 18.88
CA GLU A 233 -0.18 -10.46 19.53
C GLU A 233 0.94 -9.50 19.98
N ARG A 234 1.49 -9.71 21.18
CA ARG A 234 2.63 -8.95 21.71
C ARG A 234 3.93 -9.61 21.27
N LYS A 235 4.23 -9.52 19.97
CA LYS A 235 5.48 -10.03 19.37
C LYS A 235 6.31 -8.90 18.79
N PRO A 236 7.64 -9.07 18.68
CA PRO A 236 8.47 -8.14 17.90
C PRO A 236 7.97 -8.04 16.47
N GLY A 237 7.95 -6.83 15.94
CA GLY A 237 7.53 -6.56 14.58
C GLY A 237 8.70 -6.40 13.61
N THR A 238 8.39 -6.00 12.38
CA THR A 238 9.40 -5.68 11.36
C THR A 238 9.72 -4.19 11.36
N LYS A 239 11.00 -3.84 11.45
CA LYS A 239 11.48 -2.46 11.34
C LYS A 239 11.76 -2.10 9.89
N VAL A 240 11.18 -0.99 9.42
CA VAL A 240 11.41 -0.44 8.09
C VAL A 240 12.23 0.84 8.20
N LYS A 241 13.43 0.85 7.63
CA LYS A 241 14.40 1.95 7.76
C LYS A 241 15.35 2.04 6.56
N GLU A 242 16.19 3.07 6.50
CA GLU A 242 17.07 3.31 5.35
C GLU A 242 18.17 2.24 5.18
N VAL A 243 18.76 1.77 6.29
CA VAL A 243 19.86 0.81 6.28
C VAL A 243 19.61 -0.29 7.31
N THR A 244 19.73 -1.53 6.89
CA THR A 244 19.72 -2.69 7.78
C THR A 244 21.11 -3.02 8.30
N LYS A 245 21.21 -3.60 9.49
CA LYS A 245 22.50 -3.80 10.21
C LYS A 245 23.41 -4.88 9.64
N VAL A 246 22.97 -5.65 8.67
CA VAL A 246 23.71 -6.83 8.18
C VAL A 246 23.71 -6.84 6.66
N GLU A 247 24.87 -7.18 6.04
CA GLU A 247 24.89 -7.69 4.67
C GLU A 247 24.01 -8.95 4.63
N LYS A 248 22.74 -8.76 4.33
CA LYS A 248 21.72 -9.82 4.37
C LYS A 248 21.48 -10.42 3.01
N THR A 249 20.74 -11.52 3.08
CA THR A 249 20.22 -12.32 1.98
C THR A 249 19.97 -11.49 0.73
N THR A 250 20.41 -11.99 -0.38
CA THR A 250 20.31 -11.39 -1.71
C THR A 250 18.87 -10.99 -2.08
N ILE A 251 17.88 -11.64 -1.44
CA ILE A 251 16.44 -11.45 -1.65
C ILE A 251 15.75 -11.23 -0.32
N ALA A 252 14.92 -10.19 -0.22
CA ALA A 252 14.08 -9.89 0.93
C ALA A 252 12.80 -10.75 0.93
N GLY A 253 12.20 -10.99 -0.25
CA GLY A 253 10.99 -11.80 -0.30
C GLY A 253 10.46 -12.09 -1.70
N VAL A 254 9.39 -12.89 -1.71
CA VAL A 254 8.60 -13.25 -2.88
C VAL A 254 7.18 -12.72 -2.69
N ALA A 255 6.76 -11.85 -3.59
CA ALA A 255 5.41 -11.27 -3.59
C ALA A 255 4.61 -11.74 -4.81
N LYS A 256 3.29 -11.69 -4.72
CA LYS A 256 2.37 -11.96 -5.83
C LYS A 256 1.30 -10.90 -5.96
N ASP A 257 0.83 -10.71 -7.19
CA ASP A 257 -0.31 -9.87 -7.50
C ASP A 257 -1.19 -10.57 -8.54
N THR A 258 -2.45 -10.83 -8.20
CA THR A 258 -3.45 -11.45 -9.07
C THR A 258 -4.55 -10.47 -9.49
N SER A 259 -4.45 -9.20 -9.10
CA SER A 259 -5.41 -8.15 -9.46
C SER A 259 -4.99 -7.37 -10.72
N ILE A 260 -4.33 -8.04 -11.65
CA ILE A 260 -3.82 -7.46 -12.88
C ILE A 260 -4.39 -8.17 -14.10
N ALA A 261 -4.46 -7.43 -15.20
CA ALA A 261 -4.79 -7.98 -16.50
C ALA A 261 -3.80 -7.47 -17.56
N ARG A 262 -3.54 -8.28 -18.58
CA ARG A 262 -2.69 -7.93 -19.72
C ARG A 262 -3.53 -7.44 -20.89
N ILE A 263 -3.06 -6.37 -21.52
CA ILE A 263 -3.54 -5.87 -22.80
C ILE A 263 -2.37 -5.89 -23.77
N ALA A 264 -2.58 -6.41 -24.96
CA ALA A 264 -1.60 -6.37 -26.05
C ALA A 264 -2.23 -5.71 -27.29
N LEU A 265 -1.58 -4.67 -27.79
CA LEU A 265 -1.89 -4.02 -29.05
C LEU A 265 -0.97 -4.63 -30.11
N ILE A 266 -1.57 -5.35 -31.05
CA ILE A 266 -0.84 -6.09 -32.08
C ILE A 266 -0.81 -5.30 -33.38
N GLY A 267 0.35 -5.30 -34.05
CA GLY A 267 0.50 -4.68 -35.36
C GLY A 267 0.53 -3.16 -35.36
N LEU A 268 0.97 -2.53 -34.28
CA LEU A 268 1.18 -1.07 -34.24
C LEU A 268 2.20 -0.62 -35.28
N ARG A 269 1.93 0.44 -36.01
CA ARG A 269 2.89 1.00 -36.96
C ARG A 269 4.16 1.49 -36.24
N HIS A 270 5.32 1.24 -36.85
CA HIS A 270 6.61 1.69 -36.32
C HIS A 270 6.85 3.18 -36.58
N ASN A 271 6.04 4.04 -35.97
CA ASN A 271 6.17 5.49 -36.07
C ASN A 271 6.64 6.09 -34.69
N PRO A 272 7.49 7.13 -34.72
CA PRO A 272 7.79 7.87 -33.47
C PRO A 272 6.52 8.44 -32.85
N GLY A 273 6.37 8.25 -31.52
CA GLY A 273 5.25 8.81 -30.76
C GLY A 273 4.07 7.85 -30.52
N VAL A 274 4.01 6.67 -31.14
CA VAL A 274 2.89 5.73 -30.94
C VAL A 274 2.74 5.32 -29.46
N ALA A 275 3.82 4.97 -28.79
CA ALA A 275 3.77 4.65 -27.36
C ALA A 275 3.25 5.83 -26.53
N PHE A 276 3.67 7.07 -26.85
CA PHE A 276 3.15 8.27 -26.20
C PHE A 276 1.63 8.39 -26.38
N GLN A 277 1.12 8.20 -27.60
CA GLN A 277 -0.31 8.30 -27.88
C GLN A 277 -1.14 7.28 -27.10
N VAL A 278 -0.66 6.03 -27.02
CA VAL A 278 -1.33 4.95 -26.26
C VAL A 278 -1.39 5.30 -24.76
N PHE A 279 -0.25 5.63 -24.16
CA PHE A 279 -0.20 5.85 -22.72
C PHE A 279 -0.73 7.22 -22.27
N ASP A 280 -0.64 8.25 -23.11
CA ASP A 280 -1.32 9.54 -22.88
C ASP A 280 -2.85 9.40 -22.88
N LEU A 281 -3.37 8.59 -23.81
CA LEU A 281 -4.80 8.28 -23.87
C LEU A 281 -5.27 7.59 -22.57
N LEU A 282 -4.60 6.54 -22.12
CA LEU A 282 -4.91 5.84 -20.88
C LEU A 282 -4.77 6.75 -19.65
N SER A 283 -3.72 7.56 -19.61
CA SER A 283 -3.49 8.53 -18.53
C SER A 283 -4.59 9.57 -18.40
N LYS A 284 -5.12 10.09 -19.52
CA LYS A 284 -6.26 11.02 -19.53
C LYS A 284 -7.53 10.44 -18.93
N HIS A 285 -7.66 9.11 -18.95
CA HIS A 285 -8.77 8.38 -18.34
C HIS A 285 -8.42 7.83 -16.95
N ASN A 286 -7.30 8.25 -16.36
CA ASN A 286 -6.80 7.82 -15.04
C ASN A 286 -6.55 6.30 -14.93
N ILE A 287 -6.23 5.64 -16.04
CA ILE A 287 -5.82 4.23 -16.07
C ILE A 287 -4.33 4.16 -15.89
N ASN A 288 -3.91 3.49 -14.81
CA ASN A 288 -2.50 3.28 -14.50
C ASN A 288 -1.97 2.02 -15.17
N VAL A 289 -0.73 2.08 -15.67
CA VAL A 289 -0.04 0.98 -16.34
C VAL A 289 1.18 0.59 -15.50
N ASP A 290 1.39 -0.72 -15.25
CA ASP A 290 2.51 -1.20 -14.43
C ASP A 290 3.67 -1.72 -15.31
N LEU A 291 3.49 -2.88 -15.96
CA LEU A 291 4.52 -3.46 -16.82
C LEU A 291 4.29 -3.03 -18.28
N ILE A 292 5.36 -2.70 -18.99
CA ILE A 292 5.29 -2.38 -20.43
C ILE A 292 6.36 -3.20 -21.15
N LEU A 293 5.95 -3.97 -22.15
CA LEU A 293 6.83 -4.70 -23.06
C LEU A 293 6.54 -4.27 -24.50
N GLN A 294 7.56 -3.84 -25.21
CA GLN A 294 7.48 -3.59 -26.64
C GLN A 294 8.29 -4.63 -27.39
N SER A 295 7.67 -5.38 -28.28
CA SER A 295 8.36 -6.35 -29.13
C SER A 295 9.11 -5.68 -30.27
N ILE A 296 10.12 -6.36 -30.80
CA ILE A 296 10.69 -6.04 -32.12
C ILE A 296 9.80 -6.73 -33.14
N GLY A 297 8.97 -5.93 -33.81
CA GLY A 297 8.01 -6.45 -34.78
C GLY A 297 8.66 -6.95 -36.07
N ARG A 298 7.86 -7.57 -36.91
CA ARG A 298 8.20 -7.93 -38.28
C ARG A 298 7.66 -6.86 -39.22
N GLU A 299 8.41 -6.49 -40.27
CA GLU A 299 7.91 -5.64 -41.38
C GLU A 299 7.27 -4.33 -40.95
N ASP A 300 8.02 -3.43 -40.28
CA ASP A 300 7.55 -2.11 -39.83
C ASP A 300 6.37 -2.08 -38.83
N SER A 301 6.04 -3.21 -38.23
CA SER A 301 5.05 -3.28 -37.13
C SER A 301 5.72 -3.61 -35.78
N LYS A 302 5.07 -3.25 -34.67
CA LYS A 302 5.44 -3.59 -33.32
C LYS A 302 4.22 -3.97 -32.51
N ASP A 303 4.43 -4.78 -31.47
CA ASP A 303 3.41 -5.05 -30.50
C ASP A 303 3.77 -4.36 -29.20
N ILE A 304 2.80 -3.80 -28.53
CA ILE A 304 2.96 -3.24 -27.19
C ILE A 304 2.04 -4.02 -26.26
N SER A 305 2.64 -4.76 -25.34
CA SER A 305 1.92 -5.43 -24.26
C SER A 305 2.14 -4.69 -22.95
N PHE A 306 1.10 -4.52 -22.19
CA PHE A 306 1.20 -3.88 -20.87
C PHE A 306 0.15 -4.44 -19.90
N THR A 307 0.36 -4.21 -18.61
CA THR A 307 -0.59 -4.62 -17.58
C THR A 307 -1.31 -3.41 -16.99
N VAL A 308 -2.58 -3.61 -16.70
CA VAL A 308 -3.45 -2.69 -15.96
C VAL A 308 -4.01 -3.42 -14.74
N HIS A 309 -4.60 -2.70 -13.81
CA HIS A 309 -5.38 -3.32 -12.75
C HIS A 309 -6.63 -3.98 -13.36
N GLU A 310 -7.01 -5.18 -12.89
CA GLU A 310 -8.14 -5.95 -13.41
C GLU A 310 -9.43 -5.13 -13.52
N LYS A 311 -9.74 -4.31 -12.50
CA LYS A 311 -10.91 -3.43 -12.49
C LYS A 311 -10.94 -2.40 -13.63
N ASP A 312 -9.79 -2.03 -14.18
CA ASP A 312 -9.65 -1.02 -15.24
C ASP A 312 -9.58 -1.67 -16.64
N LEU A 313 -9.64 -3.03 -16.73
CA LEU A 313 -9.47 -3.77 -17.97
C LEU A 313 -10.52 -3.41 -19.04
N GLU A 314 -11.79 -3.43 -18.67
CA GLU A 314 -12.88 -3.19 -19.64
C GLU A 314 -12.90 -1.73 -20.11
N ASP A 315 -12.65 -0.78 -19.21
CA ASP A 315 -12.54 0.63 -19.58
C ASP A 315 -11.34 0.87 -20.50
N ALA A 316 -10.18 0.30 -20.16
CA ALA A 316 -8.99 0.40 -21.00
C ALA A 316 -9.22 -0.19 -22.40
N ARG A 317 -9.85 -1.37 -22.47
CA ARG A 317 -10.18 -2.04 -23.71
C ARG A 317 -11.14 -1.21 -24.57
N ALA A 318 -12.20 -0.66 -23.97
CA ALA A 318 -13.18 0.16 -24.67
C ALA A 318 -12.53 1.42 -25.28
N ILE A 319 -11.76 2.16 -24.46
CA ILE A 319 -11.06 3.38 -24.87
C ILE A 319 -10.08 3.12 -26.02
N LEU A 320 -9.30 2.03 -25.92
CA LEU A 320 -8.34 1.66 -26.97
C LEU A 320 -9.04 1.23 -28.26
N THR A 321 -10.13 0.48 -28.15
CA THR A 321 -10.91 0.04 -29.32
C THR A 321 -11.56 1.23 -30.06
N GLU A 322 -12.13 2.20 -29.34
CA GLU A 322 -12.68 3.42 -29.90
C GLU A 322 -11.64 4.26 -30.67
N ASN A 323 -10.36 4.15 -30.26
CA ASN A 323 -9.26 4.90 -30.86
C ASN A 323 -8.35 4.05 -31.78
N GLN A 324 -8.80 2.86 -32.20
CA GLN A 324 -8.02 1.92 -33.01
C GLN A 324 -7.48 2.54 -34.30
N GLU A 325 -8.33 3.27 -35.04
CA GLU A 325 -7.95 3.92 -36.30
C GLU A 325 -6.86 4.98 -36.10
N VAL A 326 -6.92 5.74 -34.99
CA VAL A 326 -5.98 6.82 -34.69
C VAL A 326 -4.64 6.22 -34.23
N LEU A 327 -4.68 5.17 -33.41
CA LEU A 327 -3.50 4.47 -32.89
C LEU A 327 -2.89 3.51 -33.90
N CYS A 328 -3.62 3.14 -34.97
CA CYS A 328 -3.19 2.31 -36.08
C CYS A 328 -2.60 0.95 -35.66
N PHE A 329 -3.36 0.18 -34.88
CA PHE A 329 -3.03 -1.23 -34.56
C PHE A 329 -4.06 -2.17 -35.23
N ASP A 330 -3.65 -3.43 -35.46
CA ASP A 330 -4.46 -4.41 -36.17
C ASP A 330 -5.59 -4.94 -35.28
N HIS A 331 -5.26 -5.40 -34.07
CA HIS A 331 -6.22 -5.91 -33.10
C HIS A 331 -5.70 -5.80 -31.67
N ILE A 332 -6.60 -5.97 -30.71
CA ILE A 332 -6.31 -5.97 -29.28
C ILE A 332 -6.51 -7.39 -28.72
N GLU A 333 -5.54 -7.87 -27.98
CA GLU A 333 -5.64 -9.08 -27.16
C GLU A 333 -5.71 -8.71 -25.70
N VAL A 334 -6.58 -9.38 -24.94
CA VAL A 334 -6.73 -9.18 -23.48
C VAL A 334 -6.65 -10.52 -22.77
N ASP A 335 -6.02 -10.53 -21.61
CA ASP A 335 -5.93 -11.70 -20.76
C ASP A 335 -6.08 -11.27 -19.30
N GLY A 336 -7.19 -11.66 -18.67
CA GLY A 336 -7.49 -11.42 -17.26
C GLY A 336 -7.15 -12.59 -16.36
N ASN A 337 -6.74 -13.76 -16.91
CA ASN A 337 -6.44 -14.96 -16.13
C ASN A 337 -4.93 -15.08 -15.86
N ILE A 338 -4.30 -14.00 -15.50
CA ILE A 338 -2.86 -13.93 -15.25
C ILE A 338 -2.55 -13.46 -13.83
N GLY A 339 -1.37 -13.81 -13.37
CA GLY A 339 -0.83 -13.26 -12.15
C GLY A 339 0.65 -12.95 -12.28
N LYS A 340 1.10 -12.05 -11.45
CA LYS A 340 2.48 -11.61 -11.35
C LYS A 340 3.13 -12.22 -10.11
N VAL A 341 4.31 -12.79 -10.25
CA VAL A 341 5.15 -13.22 -9.12
C VAL A 341 6.49 -12.51 -9.23
N SER A 342 6.94 -11.95 -8.12
CA SER A 342 8.13 -11.11 -8.07
C SER A 342 9.04 -11.53 -6.93
N ILE A 343 10.36 -11.61 -7.21
CA ILE A 343 11.39 -11.61 -6.18
C ILE A 343 11.88 -10.18 -5.97
N VAL A 344 12.06 -9.79 -4.72
CA VAL A 344 12.51 -8.45 -4.32
C VAL A 344 13.72 -8.55 -3.42
N GLY A 345 14.74 -7.74 -3.65
CA GLY A 345 15.91 -7.63 -2.78
C GLY A 345 17.02 -6.78 -3.37
N ALA A 346 17.68 -6.00 -2.54
CA ALA A 346 18.81 -5.14 -2.92
C ALA A 346 20.01 -5.94 -3.49
N GLY A 347 20.13 -7.22 -3.14
CA GLY A 347 21.21 -8.08 -3.63
C GLY A 347 21.06 -8.52 -5.09
N LEU A 348 19.93 -8.27 -5.75
CA LEU A 348 19.72 -8.59 -7.17
C LEU A 348 20.71 -7.85 -8.08
N MET A 349 21.09 -6.62 -7.73
CA MET A 349 22.06 -5.83 -8.51
C MET A 349 23.47 -6.40 -8.46
N THR A 350 23.87 -6.99 -7.35
CA THR A 350 25.25 -7.39 -7.08
C THR A 350 25.52 -8.87 -7.32
N ASN A 351 24.47 -9.69 -7.39
CA ASN A 351 24.59 -11.15 -7.53
C ASN A 351 24.08 -11.62 -8.89
N CYS A 352 25.01 -11.99 -9.76
CA CYS A 352 24.67 -12.59 -11.05
C CYS A 352 23.92 -13.92 -10.88
N GLY A 353 22.97 -14.18 -11.78
CA GLY A 353 22.27 -15.47 -11.85
C GLY A 353 21.00 -15.57 -10.99
N MET A 354 20.59 -14.53 -10.26
CA MET A 354 19.38 -14.58 -9.43
C MET A 354 18.11 -14.77 -10.25
N ALA A 355 18.00 -14.09 -11.40
CA ALA A 355 16.91 -14.31 -12.34
C ALA A 355 16.92 -15.76 -12.89
N ALA A 356 18.10 -16.29 -13.21
CA ALA A 356 18.24 -17.68 -13.68
C ALA A 356 17.75 -18.69 -12.61
N ARG A 357 18.07 -18.47 -11.33
CA ARG A 357 17.57 -19.31 -10.23
C ARG A 357 16.05 -19.25 -10.09
N MET A 358 15.45 -18.07 -10.27
CA MET A 358 13.99 -17.92 -10.29
C MET A 358 13.38 -18.71 -11.46
N PHE A 359 13.94 -18.58 -12.65
CA PHE A 359 13.46 -19.30 -13.83
C PHE A 359 13.68 -20.82 -13.73
N GLU A 360 14.78 -21.26 -13.12
CA GLU A 360 15.03 -22.67 -12.82
C GLU A 360 13.96 -23.24 -11.89
N ALA A 361 13.58 -22.52 -10.81
CA ALA A 361 12.51 -22.94 -9.92
C ALA A 361 11.17 -23.11 -10.64
N LEU A 362 10.84 -22.19 -11.56
CA LEU A 362 9.62 -22.28 -12.37
C LEU A 362 9.69 -23.43 -13.38
N TYR A 363 10.84 -23.65 -14.01
CA TYR A 363 11.06 -24.77 -14.93
C TYR A 363 10.90 -26.12 -14.20
N GLU A 364 11.53 -26.29 -13.03
CA GLU A 364 11.40 -27.50 -12.20
C GLU A 364 9.95 -27.74 -11.75
N ALA A 365 9.19 -26.67 -11.53
CA ALA A 365 7.76 -26.74 -11.20
C ALA A 365 6.85 -26.94 -12.42
N GLY A 366 7.39 -26.95 -13.65
CA GLY A 366 6.61 -27.08 -14.89
C GLY A 366 5.68 -25.88 -15.15
N ILE A 367 6.13 -24.66 -14.82
CA ILE A 367 5.34 -23.43 -14.96
C ILE A 367 5.91 -22.61 -16.12
N ASN A 368 5.05 -22.22 -17.06
CA ASN A 368 5.43 -21.35 -18.17
C ASN A 368 5.45 -19.89 -17.77
N ILE A 369 6.40 -19.14 -18.32
CA ILE A 369 6.50 -17.70 -18.16
C ILE A 369 5.95 -17.01 -19.39
N GLN A 370 4.97 -16.11 -19.21
CA GLN A 370 4.38 -15.33 -20.31
C GLN A 370 5.14 -14.03 -20.57
N MET A 371 5.60 -13.36 -19.51
CA MET A 371 6.33 -12.09 -19.59
C MET A 371 7.37 -12.00 -18.47
N ILE A 372 8.46 -11.31 -18.73
CA ILE A 372 9.52 -11.04 -17.76
C ILE A 372 9.75 -9.54 -17.72
N ASN A 373 9.87 -9.00 -16.49
CA ASN A 373 10.28 -7.62 -16.25
C ASN A 373 11.31 -7.58 -15.11
N THR A 374 12.31 -6.72 -15.25
CA THR A 374 13.36 -6.57 -14.25
C THR A 374 13.60 -5.11 -13.91
N SER A 375 13.90 -4.84 -12.65
CA SER A 375 14.44 -3.57 -12.16
C SER A 375 15.73 -3.83 -11.38
N GLU A 376 16.28 -2.80 -10.76
CA GLU A 376 17.50 -2.91 -9.94
C GLU A 376 17.33 -3.87 -8.76
N ILE A 377 16.16 -3.88 -8.14
CA ILE A 377 15.88 -4.65 -6.92
C ILE A 377 14.70 -5.62 -7.07
N ARG A 378 14.26 -5.90 -8.30
CA ARG A 378 13.10 -6.76 -8.56
C ARG A 378 13.28 -7.55 -9.87
N VAL A 379 12.83 -8.80 -9.84
CA VAL A 379 12.55 -9.61 -11.04
C VAL A 379 11.13 -10.09 -10.94
N SER A 380 10.30 -9.78 -11.95
CA SER A 380 8.89 -10.16 -12.02
C SER A 380 8.62 -11.04 -13.23
N VAL A 381 7.75 -12.00 -13.07
CA VAL A 381 7.22 -12.82 -14.14
C VAL A 381 5.69 -12.77 -14.15
N LEU A 382 5.09 -12.77 -15.34
CA LEU A 382 3.68 -13.05 -15.53
C LEU A 382 3.51 -14.52 -15.91
N LEU A 383 2.49 -15.14 -15.34
CA LEU A 383 2.14 -16.54 -15.56
C LEU A 383 0.63 -16.71 -15.39
N ASP A 384 0.11 -17.89 -15.72
CA ASP A 384 -1.30 -18.20 -15.56
C ASP A 384 -1.71 -18.10 -14.09
N GLU A 385 -2.88 -17.52 -13.80
CA GLU A 385 -3.34 -17.24 -12.43
C GLU A 385 -3.36 -18.51 -11.56
N GLU A 386 -3.77 -19.65 -12.13
CA GLU A 386 -3.82 -20.94 -11.43
C GLU A 386 -2.44 -21.40 -10.92
N ASP A 387 -1.36 -20.98 -11.56
CA ASP A 387 0.00 -21.33 -11.22
C ASP A 387 0.66 -20.42 -10.19
N VAL A 388 0.07 -19.25 -9.90
CA VAL A 388 0.68 -18.22 -9.04
C VAL A 388 1.11 -18.77 -7.67
N ASN A 389 0.22 -19.46 -6.97
CA ASN A 389 0.54 -19.98 -5.63
C ASN A 389 1.59 -21.09 -5.67
N ARG A 390 1.63 -21.90 -6.74
CA ARG A 390 2.64 -22.93 -6.97
C ARG A 390 4.00 -22.30 -7.27
N ALA A 391 4.00 -21.24 -8.09
CA ALA A 391 5.19 -20.46 -8.41
C ALA A 391 5.79 -19.80 -7.16
N VAL A 392 4.97 -19.16 -6.33
CA VAL A 392 5.44 -18.53 -5.06
C VAL A 392 6.14 -19.56 -4.18
N ARG A 393 5.56 -20.76 -4.00
CA ARG A 393 6.18 -21.83 -3.21
C ARG A 393 7.50 -22.31 -3.81
N ALA A 394 7.51 -22.62 -5.10
CA ALA A 394 8.72 -23.12 -5.79
C ALA A 394 9.87 -22.09 -5.73
N ILE A 395 9.58 -20.83 -5.98
CA ILE A 395 10.55 -19.75 -5.90
C ILE A 395 11.03 -19.57 -4.46
N HIS A 396 10.12 -19.52 -3.48
CA HIS A 396 10.47 -19.36 -2.08
C HIS A 396 11.37 -20.51 -1.60
N ASP A 397 11.02 -21.75 -1.90
CA ASP A 397 11.84 -22.92 -1.54
C ASP A 397 13.23 -22.87 -2.18
N LYS A 398 13.34 -22.43 -3.44
CA LYS A 398 14.63 -22.28 -4.14
C LYS A 398 15.55 -21.25 -3.48
N PHE A 399 15.00 -20.17 -2.89
CA PHE A 399 15.78 -19.08 -2.29
C PHE A 399 15.95 -19.18 -0.78
N PHE A 400 14.99 -19.78 -0.07
CA PHE A 400 14.95 -19.82 1.38
C PHE A 400 14.87 -21.25 1.96
N GLY A 401 14.71 -22.28 1.13
CA GLY A 401 14.50 -23.67 1.55
C GLY A 401 15.74 -24.39 2.07
N GLU A 402 16.95 -23.92 1.79
CA GLU A 402 18.19 -24.51 2.29
C GLU A 402 19.01 -23.51 3.10
N ILE A 403 18.98 -23.66 4.40
CA ILE A 403 20.14 -23.56 5.30
C ILE A 403 19.88 -24.46 6.51
#